data_65b39e5945ccb8d6f138a63a0b643a62
#
_entry.id   65b39e5945ccb8d6f138a63a0b643a62
#
_cell.length_a   1.000
_cell.length_b   1.000
_cell.length_c   1.000
_cell.angle_alpha   90.00
_cell.angle_beta   90.00
_cell.angle_gamma   90.00
#
_symmetry.space_group_name_H-M   'P 1'
#
loop_
_entity.id
_entity.type
_entity.pdbx_description
1 polymer ?
#
loop_
_entity_poly.entity_id
_entity_poly.type
_entity_poly.pdbx_seq_one_letter_code
_entity_poly.pdbx_strand_id
1 'polypeptide(L)'
;MITIISCLANIYFVYRSCSTKHFPSFKEFAESRFSVRTFSPKPVEQEKIDALLRVVQMAPTAENKQPQKIYVITKEEDRKKLKTVTKYAFNAPMYFLVCCDKNKVWKHQTEDYYSIEIDGTISVTHIILEAHVLGLGSVVVRSFQTEKIKEVIKIPENMVPVALLPIGYPKEGSKPSKLHFKKNDIKDFVEYL
;
A
#
# COMPACT_ATOMS: atom_id res chain seq x y z
N MET A 1 -28.86 -9.00 -19.67
CA MET A 1 -27.94 -8.03 -20.33
C MET A 1 -27.98 -6.60 -19.77
N ILE A 2 -28.81 -6.30 -18.76
CA ILE A 2 -28.95 -4.95 -18.14
C ILE A 2 -28.06 -4.77 -16.91
N THR A 3 -27.61 -5.84 -16.25
CA THR A 3 -26.89 -5.78 -14.97
C THR A 3 -25.41 -5.40 -15.08
N ILE A 4 -24.76 -5.66 -16.21
CA ILE A 4 -23.31 -5.38 -16.42
C ILE A 4 -23.05 -3.88 -16.71
N ILE A 5 -23.99 -3.22 -17.40
CA ILE A 5 -23.84 -1.80 -17.76
C ILE A 5 -23.96 -0.88 -16.52
N SER A 6 -24.75 -1.27 -15.52
CA SER A 6 -24.91 -0.52 -14.26
C SER A 6 -23.63 -0.51 -13.41
N CYS A 7 -22.85 -1.60 -13.43
CA CYS A 7 -21.62 -1.70 -12.65
C CYS A 7 -20.48 -0.83 -13.22
N LEU A 8 -20.38 -0.76 -14.55
CA LEU A 8 -19.36 0.08 -15.24
C LEU A 8 -19.68 1.59 -15.11
N ALA A 9 -20.95 1.97 -15.15
CA ALA A 9 -21.36 3.35 -14.96
C ALA A 9 -21.07 3.85 -13.53
N ASN A 10 -21.25 3.02 -12.52
CA ASN A 10 -20.88 3.36 -11.14
C ASN A 10 -19.37 3.50 -10.92
N ILE A 11 -18.55 2.68 -11.59
CA ILE A 11 -17.09 2.79 -11.54
C ILE A 11 -16.64 4.14 -12.15
N TYR A 12 -17.22 4.55 -13.27
CA TYR A 12 -16.92 5.84 -13.91
C TYR A 12 -17.37 7.04 -13.08
N PHE A 13 -18.49 6.93 -12.35
CA PHE A 13 -19.05 8.00 -11.52
C PHE A 13 -18.22 8.22 -10.24
N VAL A 14 -17.70 7.16 -9.61
CA VAL A 14 -16.83 7.26 -8.43
C VAL A 14 -15.50 7.94 -8.79
N TYR A 15 -14.95 7.67 -9.98
CA TYR A 15 -13.75 8.37 -10.47
C TYR A 15 -13.98 9.87 -10.73
N ARG A 16 -15.20 10.29 -11.04
CA ARG A 16 -15.54 11.69 -11.38
C ARG A 16 -15.81 12.59 -10.18
N SER A 17 -16.19 12.05 -9.03
CA SER A 17 -16.51 12.82 -7.83
C SER A 17 -15.31 13.00 -6.88
N CYS A 18 -14.25 12.23 -7.05
CA CYS A 18 -12.99 12.46 -6.34
C CYS A 18 -12.21 13.51 -7.12
N SER A 19 -11.77 14.57 -6.47
CA SER A 19 -10.83 15.57 -7.03
C SER A 19 -9.50 14.85 -7.34
N THR A 20 -9.50 14.11 -8.47
CA THR A 20 -8.33 13.38 -8.94
C THR A 20 -7.33 14.39 -9.46
N LYS A 21 -6.13 14.41 -8.89
CA LYS A 21 -5.03 15.16 -9.48
C LYS A 21 -4.81 14.61 -10.89
N HIS A 22 -4.95 15.46 -11.90
CA HIS A 22 -4.59 15.10 -13.26
C HIS A 22 -3.06 15.14 -13.39
N PHE A 23 -2.45 14.04 -13.80
CA PHE A 23 -1.03 13.95 -14.08
C PHE A 23 -0.84 13.79 -15.60
N PRO A 24 -0.09 14.67 -16.28
CA PRO A 24 0.14 14.60 -17.74
C PRO A 24 0.87 13.33 -18.17
N SER A 25 1.72 12.76 -17.27
CA SER A 25 2.45 11.51 -17.55
C SER A 25 2.65 10.68 -16.28
N PHE A 26 2.90 9.37 -16.43
CA PHE A 26 3.27 8.51 -15.30
C PHE A 26 4.56 8.97 -14.63
N LYS A 27 5.52 9.53 -15.38
CA LYS A 27 6.76 10.10 -14.83
C LYS A 27 6.46 11.20 -13.82
N GLU A 28 5.66 12.20 -14.20
CA GLU A 28 5.29 13.31 -13.32
C GLU A 28 4.47 12.85 -12.11
N PHE A 29 3.58 11.88 -12.32
CA PHE A 29 2.85 11.21 -11.26
C PHE A 29 3.81 10.57 -10.25
N ALA A 30 4.77 9.78 -10.70
CA ALA A 30 5.74 9.08 -9.85
C ALA A 30 6.68 10.07 -9.11
N GLU A 31 7.09 11.14 -9.78
CA GLU A 31 7.90 12.21 -9.19
C GLU A 31 7.17 12.99 -8.10
N SER A 32 5.87 13.20 -8.27
CA SER A 32 5.05 13.96 -7.30
C SER A 32 4.73 13.18 -6.02
N ARG A 33 4.73 11.83 -6.08
CA ARG A 33 4.47 10.98 -4.92
C ARG A 33 5.66 10.95 -3.97
N PHE A 34 5.44 11.22 -2.71
CA PHE A 34 6.47 11.11 -1.66
C PHE A 34 5.97 10.39 -0.41
N SER A 35 6.89 9.94 0.44
CA SER A 35 6.58 9.29 1.71
C SER A 35 6.11 10.30 2.74
N VAL A 36 4.81 10.29 3.05
CA VAL A 36 4.17 11.15 4.06
C VAL A 36 4.36 10.53 5.44
N ARG A 37 4.86 11.32 6.39
CA ARG A 37 5.15 10.90 7.79
C ARG A 37 4.42 11.73 8.83
N THR A 38 3.60 12.68 8.39
CA THR A 38 2.75 13.52 9.24
C THR A 38 1.36 13.56 8.64
N PHE A 39 0.36 13.13 9.41
CA PHE A 39 -1.01 12.95 8.91
C PHE A 39 -1.97 13.88 9.64
N SER A 40 -3.01 14.32 8.94
CA SER A 40 -4.21 14.91 9.54
C SER A 40 -4.95 13.83 10.33
N PRO A 41 -5.63 14.17 11.43
CA PRO A 41 -6.48 13.23 12.15
C PRO A 41 -7.78 12.88 11.39
N LYS A 42 -8.07 13.54 10.26
CA LYS A 42 -9.26 13.30 9.45
C LYS A 42 -9.34 11.82 9.05
N PRO A 43 -10.47 11.13 9.34
CA PRO A 43 -10.69 9.77 8.86
C PRO A 43 -10.67 9.70 7.32
N VAL A 44 -10.27 8.54 6.80
CA VAL A 44 -10.36 8.24 5.37
C VAL A 44 -11.76 7.70 5.09
N GLU A 45 -12.41 8.21 4.07
CA GLU A 45 -13.75 7.81 3.65
C GLU A 45 -13.75 6.37 3.13
N GLN A 46 -14.86 5.63 3.36
CA GLN A 46 -14.97 4.21 2.99
C GLN A 46 -14.77 4.00 1.49
N GLU A 47 -15.27 4.90 0.65
CA GLU A 47 -15.11 4.82 -0.81
C GLU A 47 -13.65 4.84 -1.24
N LYS A 48 -12.79 5.60 -0.54
CA LYS A 48 -11.35 5.62 -0.79
C LYS A 48 -10.67 4.34 -0.29
N ILE A 49 -11.11 3.82 0.86
CA ILE A 49 -10.62 2.52 1.36
C ILE A 49 -10.96 1.42 0.34
N ASP A 50 -12.17 1.40 -0.18
CA ASP A 50 -12.61 0.43 -1.18
C ASP A 50 -11.81 0.56 -2.49
N ALA A 51 -11.50 1.79 -2.94
CA ALA A 51 -10.66 2.03 -4.11
C ALA A 51 -9.23 1.46 -3.89
N LEU A 52 -8.64 1.72 -2.71
CA LEU A 52 -7.34 1.16 -2.34
C LEU A 52 -7.33 -0.38 -2.31
N LEU A 53 -8.44 -1.01 -1.92
CA LEU A 53 -8.54 -2.47 -1.92
C LEU A 53 -8.75 -3.04 -3.32
N ARG A 54 -9.45 -2.31 -4.21
CA ARG A 54 -9.67 -2.73 -5.61
C ARG A 54 -8.37 -2.80 -6.41
N VAL A 55 -7.44 -1.87 -6.21
CA VAL A 55 -6.16 -1.92 -6.94
C VAL A 55 -5.29 -3.10 -6.51
N VAL A 56 -5.49 -3.66 -5.31
CA VAL A 56 -4.84 -4.90 -4.90
C VAL A 56 -5.29 -6.10 -5.75
N GLN A 57 -6.55 -6.12 -6.20
CA GLN A 57 -7.05 -7.16 -7.09
C GLN A 57 -6.40 -7.10 -8.48
N MET A 58 -5.91 -5.91 -8.90
CA MET A 58 -5.25 -5.71 -10.19
C MET A 58 -3.73 -5.98 -10.11
N ALA A 59 -3.18 -6.09 -8.91
CA ALA A 59 -1.77 -6.37 -8.70
C ALA A 59 -1.42 -7.77 -9.22
N PRO A 60 -0.47 -7.91 -10.17
CA PRO A 60 -0.05 -9.23 -10.63
C PRO A 60 0.68 -9.99 -9.53
N THR A 61 0.53 -11.31 -9.55
CA THR A 61 1.24 -12.23 -8.65
C THR A 61 1.80 -13.40 -9.43
N ALA A 62 2.81 -14.07 -8.89
CA ALA A 62 3.40 -15.23 -9.52
C ALA A 62 2.32 -16.31 -9.81
N GLU A 63 2.19 -16.74 -11.06
CA GLU A 63 1.15 -17.67 -11.53
C GLU A 63 -0.30 -17.25 -11.16
N ASN A 64 -0.55 -15.97 -10.90
CA ASN A 64 -1.84 -15.46 -10.44
C ASN A 64 -2.35 -16.15 -9.15
N LYS A 65 -1.44 -16.53 -8.27
CA LYS A 65 -1.78 -17.27 -7.02
C LYS A 65 -2.49 -16.39 -5.98
N GLN A 66 -2.40 -15.08 -6.08
CA GLN A 66 -3.10 -14.08 -5.24
C GLN A 66 -2.98 -14.38 -3.73
N PRO A 67 -1.75 -14.52 -3.21
CA PRO A 67 -1.52 -14.89 -1.81
C PRO A 67 -1.74 -13.73 -0.84
N GLN A 68 -1.93 -12.50 -1.34
CA GLN A 68 -1.99 -11.28 -0.53
C GLN A 68 -3.24 -11.25 0.35
N LYS A 69 -3.05 -10.78 1.58
CA LYS A 69 -4.09 -10.48 2.56
C LYS A 69 -3.85 -9.10 3.15
N ILE A 70 -4.85 -8.24 3.08
CA ILE A 70 -4.76 -6.88 3.62
C ILE A 70 -5.56 -6.80 4.92
N TYR A 71 -4.89 -6.41 6.00
CA TYR A 71 -5.55 -6.07 7.26
C TYR A 71 -5.71 -4.55 7.32
N VAL A 72 -6.96 -4.10 7.27
CA VAL A 72 -7.32 -2.68 7.36
C VAL A 72 -7.52 -2.33 8.83
N ILE A 73 -6.69 -1.44 9.37
CA ILE A 73 -6.64 -1.10 10.79
C ILE A 73 -7.07 0.35 10.95
N THR A 74 -8.33 0.55 11.34
CA THR A 74 -8.95 1.87 11.55
C THR A 74 -9.31 2.13 13.01
N LYS A 75 -9.63 1.07 13.80
CA LYS A 75 -10.02 1.19 15.19
C LYS A 75 -8.89 1.76 16.03
N GLU A 76 -9.20 2.74 16.86
CA GLU A 76 -8.20 3.45 17.68
C GLU A 76 -7.40 2.52 18.60
N GLU A 77 -8.07 1.55 19.21
CA GLU A 77 -7.44 0.55 20.08
C GLU A 77 -6.36 -0.26 19.36
N ASP A 78 -6.62 -0.69 18.09
CA ASP A 78 -5.68 -1.46 17.30
C ASP A 78 -4.56 -0.57 16.75
N ARG A 79 -4.87 0.67 16.36
CA ARG A 79 -3.86 1.67 15.98
C ARG A 79 -2.89 1.98 17.13
N LYS A 80 -3.38 2.04 18.36
CA LYS A 80 -2.54 2.22 19.57
C LYS A 80 -1.57 1.04 19.76
N LYS A 81 -2.02 -0.20 19.53
CA LYS A 81 -1.17 -1.40 19.63
C LYS A 81 0.00 -1.35 18.65
N LEU A 82 -0.18 -0.79 17.42
CA LEU A 82 0.90 -0.68 16.45
C LEU A 82 2.09 0.15 16.95
N LYS A 83 1.89 1.10 17.85
CA LYS A 83 2.97 1.89 18.47
C LYS A 83 3.90 1.03 19.33
N THR A 84 3.45 -0.14 19.79
CA THR A 84 4.28 -1.05 20.57
C THR A 84 5.18 -1.94 19.71
N VAL A 85 4.91 -2.04 18.40
CA VAL A 85 5.64 -2.90 17.46
C VAL A 85 6.54 -2.13 16.51
N THR A 86 6.29 -0.83 16.31
CA THR A 86 7.14 0.05 15.51
C THR A 86 7.10 1.50 15.99
N LYS A 87 8.24 2.18 15.94
CA LYS A 87 8.31 3.64 16.15
C LYS A 87 7.86 4.46 14.94
N TYR A 88 7.62 3.79 13.81
CA TYR A 88 7.27 4.42 12.54
C TYR A 88 5.77 4.34 12.21
N ALA A 89 4.91 4.29 13.23
CA ALA A 89 3.46 4.35 13.05
C ALA A 89 2.97 5.73 12.58
N PHE A 90 3.71 6.81 12.86
CA PHE A 90 3.43 8.19 12.41
C PHE A 90 2.06 8.75 12.80
N ASN A 91 1.35 8.12 13.73
CA ASN A 91 -0.01 8.49 14.18
C ASN A 91 -1.03 8.64 13.02
N ALA A 92 -0.91 7.81 11.98
CA ALA A 92 -1.84 7.83 10.86
C ALA A 92 -3.26 7.45 11.31
N PRO A 93 -4.32 7.99 10.66
CA PRO A 93 -5.71 7.63 10.98
C PRO A 93 -6.07 6.20 10.55
N MET A 94 -5.30 5.60 9.66
CA MET A 94 -5.52 4.25 9.14
C MET A 94 -4.18 3.59 8.79
N TYR A 95 -4.16 2.25 8.89
CA TYR A 95 -3.03 1.46 8.40
C TYR A 95 -3.52 0.28 7.57
N PHE A 96 -2.79 -0.04 6.51
CA PHE A 96 -2.89 -1.32 5.85
C PHE A 96 -1.66 -2.15 6.22
N LEU A 97 -1.89 -3.34 6.77
CA LEU A 97 -0.84 -4.34 6.91
C LEU A 97 -0.98 -5.34 5.77
N VAL A 98 -0.02 -5.33 4.86
CA VAL A 98 0.05 -6.24 3.73
C VAL A 98 0.77 -7.50 4.17
N CYS A 99 0.10 -8.64 4.04
CA CYS A 99 0.63 -9.96 4.32
C CYS A 99 0.47 -10.85 3.09
N CYS A 100 1.27 -11.93 3.01
CA CYS A 100 1.07 -13.03 2.07
C CYS A 100 0.89 -14.36 2.81
N ASP A 101 -0.01 -15.20 2.30
CA ASP A 101 -0.21 -16.55 2.80
C ASP A 101 0.89 -17.46 2.25
N LYS A 102 1.81 -17.91 3.13
CA LYS A 102 2.94 -18.77 2.76
C LYS A 102 2.51 -20.09 2.12
N ASN A 103 1.26 -20.52 2.34
CA ASN A 103 0.73 -21.75 1.76
C ASN A 103 0.20 -21.57 0.32
N LYS A 104 0.05 -20.30 -0.13
CA LYS A 104 -0.47 -19.95 -1.46
C LYS A 104 0.56 -19.35 -2.39
N VAL A 105 1.69 -18.89 -1.88
CA VAL A 105 2.74 -18.28 -2.70
C VAL A 105 3.33 -19.25 -3.70
N TRP A 106 3.87 -18.72 -4.79
CA TRP A 106 4.68 -19.51 -5.69
C TRP A 106 6.00 -19.87 -5.01
N LYS A 107 6.42 -21.12 -5.18
CA LYS A 107 7.68 -21.65 -4.68
C LYS A 107 8.54 -22.10 -5.85
N HIS A 108 9.82 -21.74 -5.84
CA HIS A 108 10.79 -22.24 -6.81
C HIS A 108 10.96 -23.77 -6.66
N GLN A 109 11.12 -24.48 -7.80
CA GLN A 109 11.16 -25.95 -7.79
C GLN A 109 12.45 -26.52 -7.19
N THR A 110 13.57 -25.83 -7.37
CA THR A 110 14.92 -26.30 -7.01
C THR A 110 15.65 -25.39 -6.01
N GLU A 111 15.13 -24.21 -5.72
CA GLU A 111 15.73 -23.25 -4.80
C GLU A 111 14.79 -22.99 -3.61
N ASP A 112 15.35 -22.65 -2.46
CA ASP A 112 14.56 -22.22 -1.30
C ASP A 112 14.14 -20.77 -1.45
N TYR A 113 13.29 -20.53 -2.45
CA TYR A 113 12.79 -19.23 -2.81
C TYR A 113 11.26 -19.22 -2.95
N TYR A 114 10.63 -18.18 -2.42
CA TYR A 114 9.19 -17.96 -2.40
C TYR A 114 8.86 -16.55 -2.91
N SER A 115 7.74 -16.40 -3.61
CA SER A 115 7.31 -15.10 -4.17
C SER A 115 6.73 -14.12 -3.12
N ILE A 116 6.80 -14.42 -1.84
CA ILE A 116 6.16 -13.66 -0.74
C ILE A 116 6.46 -12.15 -0.85
N GLU A 117 7.75 -11.80 -0.85
CA GLU A 117 8.17 -10.39 -0.84
C GLU A 117 7.86 -9.70 -2.18
N ILE A 118 7.96 -10.41 -3.31
CA ILE A 118 7.63 -9.88 -4.63
C ILE A 118 6.14 -9.60 -4.72
N ASP A 119 5.28 -10.60 -4.51
CA ASP A 119 3.82 -10.47 -4.64
C ASP A 119 3.27 -9.41 -3.66
N GLY A 120 3.77 -9.44 -2.43
CA GLY A 120 3.39 -8.46 -1.42
C GLY A 120 3.85 -7.04 -1.78
N THR A 121 5.07 -6.86 -2.30
CA THR A 121 5.60 -5.54 -2.67
C THR A 121 4.89 -4.96 -3.89
N ILE A 122 4.48 -5.79 -4.86
CA ILE A 122 3.66 -5.34 -5.99
C ILE A 122 2.31 -4.80 -5.46
N SER A 123 1.65 -5.52 -4.54
CA SER A 123 0.42 -5.04 -3.89
C SER A 123 0.64 -3.72 -3.14
N VAL A 124 1.73 -3.60 -2.38
CA VAL A 124 2.13 -2.36 -1.69
C VAL A 124 2.27 -1.20 -2.69
N THR A 125 2.93 -1.44 -3.82
CA THR A 125 3.15 -0.43 -4.86
C THR A 125 1.82 0.07 -5.43
N HIS A 126 0.88 -0.82 -5.76
CA HIS A 126 -0.45 -0.44 -6.23
C HIS A 126 -1.19 0.42 -5.20
N ILE A 127 -1.18 0.02 -3.92
CA ILE A 127 -1.84 0.78 -2.85
C ILE A 127 -1.26 2.19 -2.70
N ILE A 128 0.07 2.36 -2.68
CA ILE A 128 0.68 3.69 -2.46
C ILE A 128 0.50 4.61 -3.66
N LEU A 129 0.44 4.07 -4.87
CA LEU A 129 0.15 4.83 -6.08
C LEU A 129 -1.32 5.28 -6.09
N GLU A 130 -2.26 4.39 -5.81
CA GLU A 130 -3.68 4.74 -5.72
C GLU A 130 -3.95 5.73 -4.58
N ALA A 131 -3.32 5.56 -3.42
CA ALA A 131 -3.41 6.53 -2.34
C ALA A 131 -3.03 7.94 -2.81
N HIS A 132 -1.97 8.06 -3.63
CA HIS A 132 -1.56 9.33 -4.19
C HIS A 132 -2.57 9.91 -5.19
N VAL A 133 -3.16 9.09 -6.06
CA VAL A 133 -4.28 9.48 -6.96
C VAL A 133 -5.44 10.06 -6.16
N LEU A 134 -5.82 9.39 -5.05
CA LEU A 134 -6.92 9.78 -4.18
C LEU A 134 -6.63 11.00 -3.28
N GLY A 135 -5.43 11.62 -3.41
CA GLY A 135 -5.00 12.73 -2.57
C GLY A 135 -4.64 12.34 -1.13
N LEU A 136 -4.45 11.04 -0.89
CA LEU A 136 -3.96 10.51 0.37
C LEU A 136 -2.42 10.46 0.37
N GLY A 137 -1.84 10.59 1.56
CA GLY A 137 -0.44 10.30 1.81
C GLY A 137 -0.26 8.87 2.30
N SER A 138 0.90 8.30 1.98
CA SER A 138 1.30 6.99 2.47
C SER A 138 2.81 6.89 2.67
N VAL A 139 3.23 5.92 3.46
CA VAL A 139 4.65 5.55 3.60
C VAL A 139 4.77 4.05 3.81
N VAL A 140 5.79 3.43 3.22
CA VAL A 140 6.09 2.01 3.41
C VAL A 140 6.96 1.83 4.65
N VAL A 141 6.50 1.03 5.61
CA VAL A 141 7.22 0.69 6.83
C VAL A 141 7.46 -0.83 6.85
N ARG A 142 8.75 -1.23 6.84
CA ARG A 142 9.15 -2.62 7.04
C ARG A 142 9.80 -2.81 8.43
N SER A 143 10.22 -1.71 9.08
CA SER A 143 10.84 -1.71 10.39
C SER A 143 9.80 -1.91 11.49
N PHE A 144 9.38 -3.16 11.70
CA PHE A 144 8.54 -3.62 12.81
C PHE A 144 8.98 -5.01 13.27
N GLN A 145 8.56 -5.38 14.49
CA GLN A 145 8.82 -6.72 15.04
C GLN A 145 7.78 -7.70 14.49
N THR A 146 8.19 -8.60 13.60
CA THR A 146 7.28 -9.49 12.84
C THR A 146 6.41 -10.35 13.75
N GLU A 147 6.98 -11.03 14.74
CA GLU A 147 6.18 -11.89 15.63
C GLU A 147 5.24 -11.06 16.50
N LYS A 148 5.71 -9.92 16.99
CA LYS A 148 4.89 -9.04 17.81
C LYS A 148 3.71 -8.41 17.04
N ILE A 149 3.87 -8.04 15.77
CA ILE A 149 2.75 -7.52 14.98
C ILE A 149 1.73 -8.63 14.71
N LYS A 150 2.17 -9.87 14.49
CA LYS A 150 1.28 -11.04 14.36
C LYS A 150 0.44 -11.24 15.61
N GLU A 151 1.07 -11.16 16.77
CA GLU A 151 0.40 -11.31 18.08
C GLU A 151 -0.63 -10.19 18.30
N VAL A 152 -0.24 -8.92 18.21
CA VAL A 152 -1.11 -7.78 18.56
C VAL A 152 -2.28 -7.57 17.60
N ILE A 153 -2.12 -7.96 16.32
CA ILE A 153 -3.18 -7.89 15.29
C ILE A 153 -3.92 -9.24 15.14
N LYS A 154 -3.46 -10.29 15.85
CA LYS A 154 -4.03 -11.65 15.78
C LYS A 154 -4.01 -12.22 14.37
N ILE A 155 -2.84 -12.19 13.74
CA ILE A 155 -2.64 -12.70 12.39
C ILE A 155 -2.32 -14.20 12.45
N PRO A 156 -2.95 -15.04 11.61
CA PRO A 156 -2.65 -16.47 11.54
C PRO A 156 -1.17 -16.74 11.23
N GLU A 157 -0.65 -17.86 11.73
CA GLU A 157 0.78 -18.23 11.62
C GLU A 157 1.26 -18.37 10.16
N ASN A 158 0.39 -18.80 9.26
CA ASN A 158 0.70 -18.92 7.84
C ASN A 158 0.77 -17.57 7.10
N MET A 159 0.35 -16.47 7.73
CA MET A 159 0.45 -15.14 7.14
C MET A 159 1.80 -14.51 7.45
N VAL A 160 2.52 -14.09 6.41
CA VAL A 160 3.81 -13.41 6.52
C VAL A 160 3.62 -11.92 6.27
N PRO A 161 3.85 -11.06 7.28
CA PRO A 161 3.77 -9.61 7.11
C PRO A 161 4.88 -9.08 6.18
N VAL A 162 4.49 -8.41 5.10
CA VAL A 162 5.40 -7.81 4.12
C VAL A 162 5.67 -6.34 4.43
N ALA A 163 4.62 -5.54 4.62
CA ALA A 163 4.76 -4.12 4.93
C ALA A 163 3.56 -3.58 5.71
N LEU A 164 3.83 -2.60 6.56
CA LEU A 164 2.82 -1.76 7.19
C LEU A 164 2.78 -0.42 6.45
N LEU A 165 1.59 0.01 6.06
CA LEU A 165 1.33 1.25 5.34
C LEU A 165 0.50 2.20 6.22
N PRO A 166 1.10 3.17 6.90
CA PRO A 166 0.38 4.33 7.41
C PRO A 166 -0.24 5.11 6.25
N ILE A 167 -1.56 5.34 6.28
CA ILE A 167 -2.32 6.00 5.21
C ILE A 167 -3.26 7.04 5.82
N GLY A 168 -3.41 8.18 5.16
CA GLY A 168 -4.32 9.24 5.56
C GLY A 168 -4.07 10.52 4.79
N TYR A 169 -4.81 11.57 5.10
CA TYR A 169 -4.55 12.89 4.52
C TYR A 169 -3.23 13.45 5.05
N PRO A 170 -2.34 13.94 4.17
CA PRO A 170 -1.16 14.67 4.63
C PRO A 170 -1.59 15.85 5.53
N LYS A 171 -0.86 16.06 6.63
CA LYS A 171 -1.04 17.28 7.42
C LYS A 171 -0.66 18.48 6.58
N GLU A 172 -1.32 19.61 6.77
CA GLU A 172 -0.97 20.87 6.11
C GLU A 172 0.52 21.17 6.30
N GLY A 173 1.18 21.63 5.23
CA GLY A 173 2.62 21.88 5.22
C GLY A 173 3.51 20.65 5.10
N SER A 174 2.94 19.44 4.96
CA SER A 174 3.74 18.23 4.69
C SER A 174 4.53 18.38 3.39
N LYS A 175 5.84 18.10 3.46
CA LYS A 175 6.77 18.23 2.33
C LYS A 175 7.60 16.97 2.15
N PRO A 176 8.06 16.67 0.92
CA PRO A 176 9.04 15.63 0.69
C PRO A 176 10.31 15.86 1.52
N SER A 177 10.92 14.80 2.02
CA SER A 177 12.24 14.90 2.63
C SER A 177 13.31 15.26 1.59
N LYS A 178 14.46 15.79 2.04
CA LYS A 178 15.60 16.06 1.14
C LYS A 178 16.06 14.83 0.36
N LEU A 179 15.90 13.64 0.94
CA LEU A 179 16.24 12.36 0.30
C LEU A 179 15.34 12.03 -0.90
N HIS A 180 14.11 12.59 -0.96
CA HIS A 180 13.22 12.40 -2.10
C HIS A 180 13.83 12.92 -3.40
N PHE A 181 14.60 13.99 -3.33
CA PHE A 181 15.23 14.62 -4.50
C PHE A 181 16.62 14.07 -4.83
N LYS A 182 17.17 13.21 -3.94
CA LYS A 182 18.47 12.59 -4.17
C LYS A 182 18.29 11.33 -4.99
N LYS A 183 18.71 11.35 -6.26
CA LYS A 183 18.66 10.24 -7.19
C LYS A 183 20.07 9.84 -7.61
N ASN A 184 20.29 8.57 -7.81
CA ASN A 184 21.48 8.07 -8.48
C ASN A 184 21.39 8.40 -9.98
N ASP A 185 22.51 8.47 -10.65
CA ASP A 185 22.55 8.56 -12.13
C ASP A 185 22.05 7.22 -12.72
N ILE A 186 21.37 7.29 -13.85
CA ILE A 186 20.84 6.10 -14.55
C ILE A 186 21.96 5.11 -14.86
N LYS A 187 23.14 5.58 -15.27
CA LYS A 187 24.33 4.75 -15.54
C LYS A 187 24.83 3.93 -14.36
N ASP A 188 24.46 4.33 -13.10
CA ASP A 188 24.91 3.62 -11.90
C ASP A 188 24.10 2.32 -11.65
N PHE A 189 22.99 2.12 -12.34
CA PHE A 189 22.10 0.95 -12.19
C PHE A 189 21.59 0.35 -13.51
N VAL A 190 22.11 0.81 -14.66
CA VAL A 190 21.78 0.26 -15.98
C VAL A 190 23.05 -0.20 -16.69
N GLU A 191 23.04 -1.41 -17.17
CA GLU A 191 24.09 -1.99 -18.02
C GLU A 191 23.42 -2.55 -19.28
N TYR A 192 23.99 -2.25 -20.44
CA TYR A 192 23.55 -2.79 -21.73
C TYR A 192 24.46 -3.97 -22.11
N LEU A 193 23.88 -5.16 -22.32
CA LEU A 193 24.58 -6.40 -22.66
C LEU A 193 24.46 -6.71 -24.15
#